data_1243eaa0274af12fb69f4c93e5306143
#
_entry.id   1243eaa0274af12fb69f4c93e5306143
#
_cell.length_a   1.000
_cell.length_b   1.000
_cell.length_c   1.000
_cell.angle_alpha   90.00
_cell.angle_beta   90.00
_cell.angle_gamma   90.00
#
_symmetry.space_group_name_H-M   'P 1'
#
loop_
_entity.id
_entity.type
_entity.pdbx_description
1 polymer ?
#
loop_
_entity_poly.entity_id
_entity_poly.type
_entity_poly.pdbx_seq_one_letter_code
_entity_poly.pdbx_strand_id
1 'polypeptide(L)'
;MCIRDSYYTLYQRRNTELWLEYGEGKVTKEELNRQRFFYPLQAVGVEDEALAERFSEDFFAIIPTKSGLMPHAKEVLEYLAPQYNLYILSNGFRELQSRKMRSAGVDRYFKKIILSEDLGVLKPWPEIFHFALSATQSELRESLMIGDSWEADITGAHGVGMHQAFYDVTERTAFPFQPTYHIHSLKELMNLL
;
A
#
# COMPACT_ATOMS: atom_id res chain seq x y z
N MET A 1 -20.58 6.17 22.03
CA MET A 1 -19.55 5.61 21.13
C MET A 1 -18.97 4.38 21.80
N CYS A 2 -18.91 3.23 21.10
CA CYS A 2 -18.37 2.00 21.68
C CYS A 2 -16.83 2.11 21.81
N ILE A 3 -16.23 1.53 22.85
CA ILE A 3 -14.76 1.51 23.05
C ILE A 3 -14.05 0.98 21.80
N ARG A 4 -14.63 -0.06 21.16
CA ARG A 4 -14.08 -0.60 19.89
C ARG A 4 -14.01 0.44 18.80
N ASP A 5 -15.04 1.26 18.61
CA ASP A 5 -15.09 2.26 17.54
C ASP A 5 -14.10 3.39 17.83
N SER A 6 -13.97 3.79 19.11
CA SER A 6 -12.97 4.75 19.56
C SER A 6 -11.55 4.26 19.33
N TYR A 7 -11.26 3.01 19.72
CA TYR A 7 -9.97 2.37 19.50
C TYR A 7 -9.62 2.32 18.01
N TYR A 8 -10.55 1.88 17.16
CA TYR A 8 -10.31 1.75 15.73
C TYR A 8 -10.00 3.09 15.05
N THR A 9 -10.75 4.14 15.41
CA THR A 9 -10.50 5.49 14.89
C THR A 9 -9.12 6.01 15.30
N LEU A 10 -8.74 5.80 16.56
CA LEU A 10 -7.41 6.18 17.07
C LEU A 10 -6.30 5.37 16.41
N TYR A 11 -6.54 4.07 16.21
CA TYR A 11 -5.61 3.19 15.49
C TYR A 11 -5.37 3.68 14.05
N GLN A 12 -6.43 3.97 13.30
CA GLN A 12 -6.30 4.43 11.91
C GLN A 12 -5.49 5.72 11.83
N ARG A 13 -5.83 6.70 12.68
CA ARG A 13 -5.12 7.97 12.72
C ARG A 13 -3.64 7.78 13.08
N ARG A 14 -3.34 7.11 14.19
CA ARG A 14 -1.96 6.92 14.65
C ARG A 14 -1.15 6.06 13.68
N ASN A 15 -1.77 5.05 13.08
CA ASN A 15 -1.10 4.23 12.06
C ASN A 15 -0.68 5.07 10.84
N THR A 16 -1.52 6.00 10.37
CA THR A 16 -1.15 6.90 9.27
C THR A 16 0.02 7.81 9.65
N GLU A 17 -0.01 8.40 10.85
CA GLU A 17 1.08 9.24 11.37
C GLU A 17 2.40 8.45 11.46
N LEU A 18 2.35 7.23 12.02
CA LEU A 18 3.53 6.36 12.17
C LEU A 18 4.15 5.95 10.84
N TRP A 19 3.33 5.73 9.80
CA TRP A 19 3.86 5.44 8.47
C TRP A 19 4.61 6.65 7.86
N LEU A 20 4.13 7.87 8.12
CA LEU A 20 4.85 9.09 7.72
C LEU A 20 6.17 9.23 8.50
N GLU A 21 6.12 9.09 9.83
CA GLU A 21 7.28 9.14 10.71
C GLU A 21 8.34 8.09 10.32
N TYR A 22 7.89 6.87 9.96
CA TYR A 22 8.77 5.80 9.47
C TYR A 22 9.42 6.15 8.13
N GLY A 23 8.65 6.73 7.20
CA GLY A 23 9.17 7.18 5.91
C GLY A 23 10.18 8.32 6.01
N GLU A 24 10.11 9.12 7.09
CA GLU A 24 11.06 10.18 7.41
C GLU A 24 12.24 9.69 8.30
N GLY A 25 12.29 8.40 8.64
CA GLY A 25 13.32 7.84 9.51
C GLY A 25 13.23 8.25 10.98
N LYS A 26 12.07 8.80 11.42
CA LYS A 26 11.85 9.28 12.80
C LYS A 26 11.54 8.15 13.78
N VAL A 27 10.99 7.05 13.27
CA VAL A 27 10.68 5.84 14.04
C VAL A 27 11.20 4.61 13.33
N THR A 28 11.55 3.57 14.09
CA THR A 28 11.94 2.27 13.54
C THR A 28 10.72 1.42 13.19
N LYS A 29 10.93 0.33 12.44
CA LYS A 29 9.90 -0.66 12.12
C LYS A 29 9.29 -1.27 13.39
N GLU A 30 10.14 -1.57 14.37
CA GLU A 30 9.75 -2.13 15.67
C GLU A 30 8.88 -1.14 16.43
N GLU A 31 9.29 0.13 16.46
CA GLU A 31 8.55 1.18 17.13
C GLU A 31 7.21 1.48 16.44
N LEU A 32 7.16 1.52 15.11
CA LEU A 32 5.93 1.61 14.35
C LEU A 32 4.98 0.46 14.74
N ASN A 33 5.46 -0.78 14.72
CA ASN A 33 4.65 -1.96 15.01
C ASN A 33 4.15 -2.00 16.47
N ARG A 34 4.94 -1.50 17.43
CA ARG A 34 4.54 -1.37 18.82
C ARG A 34 3.51 -0.25 19.01
N GLN A 35 3.82 0.94 18.55
CA GLN A 35 3.01 2.15 18.81
C GLN A 35 1.64 2.13 18.13
N ARG A 36 1.52 1.49 16.97
CA ARG A 36 0.22 1.40 16.26
C ARG A 36 -0.87 0.70 17.04
N PHE A 37 -0.50 -0.19 17.99
CA PHE A 37 -1.44 -0.88 18.86
C PHE A 37 -1.47 -0.32 20.28
N PHE A 38 -0.32 0.06 20.82
CA PHE A 38 -0.20 0.55 22.18
C PHE A 38 -0.83 1.94 22.39
N TYR A 39 -0.54 2.89 21.50
CA TYR A 39 -1.11 4.23 21.61
C TYR A 39 -2.65 4.26 21.66
N PRO A 40 -3.38 3.55 20.78
CA PRO A 40 -4.85 3.54 20.86
C PRO A 40 -5.37 2.89 22.15
N LEU A 41 -4.67 1.88 22.71
CA LEU A 41 -5.02 1.28 24.00
C LEU A 41 -4.88 2.30 25.14
N GLN A 42 -3.75 2.98 25.22
CA GLN A 42 -3.53 4.04 26.22
C GLN A 42 -4.60 5.15 26.12
N ALA A 43 -4.91 5.59 24.91
CA ALA A 43 -5.88 6.65 24.67
C ALA A 43 -7.32 6.28 25.08
N VAL A 44 -7.65 4.99 25.18
CA VAL A 44 -8.93 4.50 25.72
C VAL A 44 -8.82 4.06 27.20
N GLY A 45 -7.72 4.37 27.87
CA GLY A 45 -7.49 4.10 29.29
C GLY A 45 -6.99 2.69 29.63
N VAL A 46 -6.40 1.97 28.66
CA VAL A 46 -5.82 0.65 28.85
C VAL A 46 -4.29 0.72 28.72
N GLU A 47 -3.58 0.72 29.85
CA GLU A 47 -2.12 0.73 29.90
C GLU A 47 -1.58 -0.72 30.05
N ASP A 48 -1.73 -1.52 28.99
CA ASP A 48 -1.30 -2.93 28.96
C ASP A 48 -0.43 -3.19 27.72
N GLU A 49 0.89 -3.13 27.89
CA GLU A 49 1.85 -3.40 26.81
C GLU A 49 1.77 -4.86 26.32
N ALA A 50 1.53 -5.82 27.22
CA ALA A 50 1.40 -7.21 26.83
C ALA A 50 0.17 -7.47 25.95
N LEU A 51 -0.93 -6.70 26.17
CA LEU A 51 -2.09 -6.73 25.30
C LEU A 51 -1.77 -6.13 23.92
N ALA A 52 -1.02 -5.02 23.88
CA ALA A 52 -0.58 -4.41 22.61
C ALA A 52 0.30 -5.36 21.79
N GLU A 53 1.22 -6.06 22.46
CA GLU A 53 2.10 -7.06 21.84
C GLU A 53 1.27 -8.22 21.24
N ARG A 54 0.31 -8.77 22.00
CA ARG A 54 -0.63 -9.78 21.48
C ARG A 54 -1.44 -9.28 20.28
N PHE A 55 -1.89 -8.03 20.29
CA PHE A 55 -2.58 -7.44 19.13
C PHE A 55 -1.68 -7.39 17.90
N SER A 56 -0.42 -7.06 18.10
CA SER A 56 0.59 -7.05 17.04
C SER A 56 0.82 -8.47 16.48
N GLU A 57 1.05 -9.45 17.35
CA GLU A 57 1.24 -10.85 16.97
C GLU A 57 0.03 -11.40 16.19
N ASP A 58 -1.18 -11.21 16.71
CA ASP A 58 -2.41 -11.64 16.07
C ASP A 58 -2.61 -10.96 14.70
N PHE A 59 -2.32 -9.66 14.61
CA PHE A 59 -2.39 -8.92 13.36
C PHE A 59 -1.45 -9.53 12.30
N PHE A 60 -0.17 -9.74 12.65
CA PHE A 60 0.81 -10.32 11.74
C PHE A 60 0.56 -11.79 11.41
N ALA A 61 -0.12 -12.52 12.29
CA ALA A 61 -0.55 -13.89 12.02
C ALA A 61 -1.77 -13.95 11.09
N ILE A 62 -2.76 -13.08 11.31
CA ILE A 62 -4.07 -13.13 10.63
C ILE A 62 -4.05 -12.41 9.28
N ILE A 63 -3.46 -11.22 9.19
CA ILE A 63 -3.50 -10.41 7.96
C ILE A 63 -3.00 -11.17 6.73
N PRO A 64 -1.88 -11.92 6.77
CA PRO A 64 -1.42 -12.66 5.60
C PRO A 64 -2.32 -13.80 5.16
N THR A 65 -3.26 -14.23 5.99
CA THR A 65 -4.22 -15.30 5.65
C THR A 65 -5.47 -14.77 4.93
N LYS A 66 -5.66 -13.45 4.90
CA LYS A 66 -6.80 -12.84 4.22
C LYS A 66 -6.59 -12.89 2.72
N SER A 67 -7.49 -13.61 2.03
CA SER A 67 -7.42 -13.84 0.57
C SER A 67 -8.37 -12.95 -0.23
N GLY A 68 -9.11 -12.05 0.44
CA GLY A 68 -10.03 -11.13 -0.22
C GLY A 68 -9.30 -10.21 -1.20
N LEU A 69 -9.79 -10.14 -2.42
CA LEU A 69 -9.32 -9.24 -3.47
C LEU A 69 -10.33 -8.10 -3.65
N MET A 70 -9.84 -6.97 -4.16
CA MET A 70 -10.71 -5.91 -4.64
C MET A 70 -11.59 -6.44 -5.79
N PRO A 71 -12.81 -5.90 -5.96
CA PRO A 71 -13.68 -6.31 -7.05
C PRO A 71 -12.94 -6.27 -8.39
N HIS A 72 -13.15 -7.30 -9.22
CA HIS A 72 -12.53 -7.47 -10.55
C HIS A 72 -11.00 -7.62 -10.58
N ALA A 73 -10.29 -7.59 -9.46
CA ALA A 73 -8.81 -7.63 -9.47
C ALA A 73 -8.26 -8.85 -10.22
N LYS A 74 -8.81 -10.04 -9.99
CA LYS A 74 -8.34 -11.26 -10.67
C LYS A 74 -8.64 -11.23 -12.17
N GLU A 75 -9.84 -10.81 -12.58
CA GLU A 75 -10.25 -10.66 -13.97
C GLU A 75 -9.29 -9.73 -14.73
N VAL A 76 -8.97 -8.58 -14.12
CA VAL A 76 -8.07 -7.58 -14.69
C VAL A 76 -6.62 -8.11 -14.77
N LEU A 77 -6.14 -8.80 -13.75
CA LEU A 77 -4.81 -9.41 -13.77
C LEU A 77 -4.68 -10.48 -14.87
N GLU A 78 -5.72 -11.31 -15.07
CA GLU A 78 -5.77 -12.31 -16.14
C GLU A 78 -5.76 -11.68 -17.53
N TYR A 79 -6.41 -10.52 -17.69
CA TYR A 79 -6.43 -9.75 -18.92
C TYR A 79 -5.09 -9.07 -19.22
N LEU A 80 -4.47 -8.44 -18.23
CA LEU A 80 -3.25 -7.64 -18.42
C LEU A 80 -1.96 -8.47 -18.48
N ALA A 81 -1.86 -9.56 -17.71
CA ALA A 81 -0.60 -10.32 -17.59
C ALA A 81 -0.04 -10.86 -18.91
N PRO A 82 -0.84 -11.25 -19.92
CA PRO A 82 -0.30 -11.65 -21.22
C PRO A 82 0.28 -10.51 -22.06
N GLN A 83 -0.14 -9.27 -21.79
CA GLN A 83 0.16 -8.10 -22.61
C GLN A 83 1.20 -7.18 -21.94
N TYR A 84 1.25 -7.17 -20.62
CA TYR A 84 2.07 -6.25 -19.83
C TYR A 84 2.94 -6.99 -18.82
N ASN A 85 4.06 -6.38 -18.47
CA ASN A 85 4.89 -6.80 -17.35
C ASN A 85 4.32 -6.20 -16.06
N LEU A 86 3.75 -7.03 -15.20
CA LEU A 86 3.16 -6.56 -13.96
C LEU A 86 4.17 -6.68 -12.80
N TYR A 87 4.21 -5.64 -11.99
CA TYR A 87 5.08 -5.52 -10.83
C TYR A 87 4.29 -4.97 -9.63
N ILE A 88 4.70 -5.32 -8.42
CA ILE A 88 4.19 -4.67 -7.20
C ILE A 88 5.24 -3.67 -6.72
N LEU A 89 4.79 -2.44 -6.40
CA LEU A 89 5.57 -1.43 -5.70
C LEU A 89 4.82 -1.06 -4.42
N SER A 90 5.36 -1.44 -3.25
CA SER A 90 4.64 -1.32 -1.98
C SER A 90 5.51 -0.78 -0.84
N ASN A 91 4.90 0.06 0.00
CA ASN A 91 5.47 0.50 1.29
C ASN A 91 5.34 -0.56 2.40
N GLY A 92 4.60 -1.64 2.13
CA GLY A 92 4.37 -2.71 3.11
C GLY A 92 5.59 -3.59 3.34
N PHE A 93 5.61 -4.26 4.48
CA PHE A 93 6.70 -5.15 4.88
C PHE A 93 6.73 -6.46 4.09
N ARG A 94 7.93 -6.94 3.79
CA ARG A 94 8.21 -8.12 2.97
C ARG A 94 7.49 -9.37 3.44
N GLU A 95 7.54 -9.62 4.74
CA GLU A 95 6.94 -10.82 5.34
C GLU A 95 5.44 -10.88 5.11
N LEU A 96 4.77 -9.71 5.14
CA LEU A 96 3.33 -9.61 4.92
C LEU A 96 2.96 -9.68 3.44
N GLN A 97 3.63 -8.90 2.60
CA GLN A 97 3.22 -8.77 1.19
C GLN A 97 3.32 -10.08 0.43
N SER A 98 4.44 -10.79 0.54
CA SER A 98 4.63 -12.08 -0.13
C SER A 98 3.61 -13.15 0.33
N ARG A 99 3.25 -13.16 1.62
CA ARG A 99 2.25 -14.09 2.16
C ARG A 99 0.84 -13.73 1.71
N LYS A 100 0.48 -12.44 1.75
CA LYS A 100 -0.84 -11.93 1.29
C LYS A 100 -1.07 -12.29 -0.18
N MET A 101 -0.11 -12.02 -1.05
CA MET A 101 -0.25 -12.30 -2.48
C MET A 101 -0.42 -13.79 -2.77
N ARG A 102 0.35 -14.66 -2.08
CA ARG A 102 0.20 -16.11 -2.19
C ARG A 102 -1.16 -16.59 -1.68
N SER A 103 -1.61 -16.09 -0.53
CA SER A 103 -2.93 -16.44 0.04
C SER A 103 -4.08 -16.02 -0.87
N ALA A 104 -3.93 -14.91 -1.59
CA ALA A 104 -4.90 -14.43 -2.57
C ALA A 104 -4.76 -15.12 -3.95
N GLY A 105 -3.70 -15.92 -4.19
CA GLY A 105 -3.45 -16.63 -5.44
C GLY A 105 -3.15 -15.71 -6.63
N VAL A 106 -2.59 -14.52 -6.36
CA VAL A 106 -2.28 -13.51 -7.39
C VAL A 106 -0.79 -13.28 -7.62
N ASP A 107 0.07 -13.87 -6.81
CA ASP A 107 1.52 -13.77 -6.91
C ASP A 107 2.07 -14.15 -8.29
N ARG A 108 1.45 -15.15 -8.93
CA ARG A 108 1.83 -15.65 -10.27
C ARG A 108 1.71 -14.63 -11.41
N TYR A 109 0.93 -13.56 -11.25
CA TYR A 109 0.76 -12.54 -12.29
C TYR A 109 1.88 -11.50 -12.28
N PHE A 110 2.63 -11.40 -11.19
CA PHE A 110 3.65 -10.38 -11.00
C PHE A 110 5.06 -10.95 -11.18
N LYS A 111 5.83 -10.32 -12.05
CA LYS A 111 7.22 -10.73 -12.31
C LYS A 111 8.15 -10.41 -11.15
N LYS A 112 7.84 -9.34 -10.38
CA LYS A 112 8.64 -8.91 -9.23
C LYS A 112 7.80 -8.14 -8.23
N ILE A 113 8.15 -8.27 -6.96
CA ILE A 113 7.65 -7.44 -5.86
C ILE A 113 8.80 -6.55 -5.40
N ILE A 114 8.59 -5.25 -5.46
CA ILE A 114 9.55 -4.22 -5.05
C ILE A 114 8.97 -3.56 -3.80
N LEU A 115 9.74 -3.55 -2.74
CA LEU A 115 9.31 -3.04 -1.45
C LEU A 115 10.17 -1.87 -1.02
N SER A 116 9.59 -0.95 -0.27
CA SER A 116 10.33 0.16 0.33
C SER A 116 11.52 -0.32 1.18
N GLU A 117 11.40 -1.50 1.80
CA GLU A 117 12.50 -2.12 2.56
C GLU A 117 13.71 -2.47 1.69
N ASP A 118 13.55 -2.63 0.36
CA ASP A 118 14.66 -2.95 -0.55
C ASP A 118 15.63 -1.76 -0.69
N LEU A 119 15.13 -0.55 -0.51
CA LEU A 119 15.89 0.69 -0.65
C LEU A 119 15.96 1.50 0.65
N GLY A 120 15.07 1.25 1.61
CA GLY A 120 14.93 2.08 2.81
C GLY A 120 14.19 3.41 2.56
N VAL A 121 13.46 3.51 1.43
CA VAL A 121 12.73 4.72 1.01
C VAL A 121 11.30 4.36 0.65
N LEU A 122 10.33 5.11 1.18
CA LEU A 122 8.91 4.91 0.91
C LEU A 122 8.42 5.71 -0.31
N LYS A 123 7.33 5.28 -0.94
CA LYS A 123 6.50 6.17 -1.75
C LYS A 123 5.95 7.30 -0.84
N PRO A 124 5.88 8.55 -1.28
CA PRO A 124 6.02 9.07 -2.65
C PRO A 124 7.42 9.52 -3.07
N TRP A 125 8.47 9.21 -2.35
CA TRP A 125 9.80 9.70 -2.67
C TRP A 125 10.28 9.21 -4.04
N PRO A 126 10.89 10.07 -4.88
CA PRO A 126 11.30 9.75 -6.25
C PRO A 126 12.22 8.53 -6.37
N GLU A 127 13.07 8.32 -5.37
CA GLU A 127 14.10 7.28 -5.36
C GLU A 127 13.51 5.87 -5.48
N ILE A 128 12.34 5.61 -4.85
CA ILE A 128 11.70 4.29 -4.93
C ILE A 128 11.16 4.00 -6.34
N PHE A 129 10.66 5.02 -7.04
CA PHE A 129 10.18 4.87 -8.43
C PHE A 129 11.34 4.64 -9.38
N HIS A 130 12.43 5.39 -9.27
CA HIS A 130 13.66 5.18 -10.06
C HIS A 130 14.26 3.81 -9.78
N PHE A 131 14.31 3.39 -8.52
CA PHE A 131 14.74 2.04 -8.15
C PHE A 131 13.86 0.97 -8.79
N ALA A 132 12.53 1.14 -8.76
CA ALA A 132 11.60 0.21 -9.37
C ALA A 132 11.82 0.09 -10.89
N LEU A 133 11.96 1.20 -11.61
CA LEU A 133 12.25 1.20 -13.03
C LEU A 133 13.58 0.47 -13.34
N SER A 134 14.65 0.78 -12.60
CA SER A 134 15.95 0.12 -12.75
C SER A 134 15.87 -1.38 -12.45
N ALA A 135 15.24 -1.75 -11.34
CA ALA A 135 15.13 -3.14 -10.89
C ALA A 135 14.27 -4.02 -11.82
N THR A 136 13.42 -3.41 -12.64
CA THR A 136 12.56 -4.08 -13.62
C THR A 136 13.01 -3.88 -15.07
N GLN A 137 14.04 -3.06 -15.29
CA GLN A 137 14.52 -2.68 -16.62
C GLN A 137 13.38 -2.07 -17.48
N SER A 138 12.53 -1.26 -16.83
CA SER A 138 11.36 -0.62 -17.45
C SER A 138 11.66 0.83 -17.82
N GLU A 139 11.10 1.25 -18.95
CA GLU A 139 11.19 2.65 -19.40
C GLU A 139 10.10 3.49 -18.72
N LEU A 140 10.47 4.69 -18.27
CA LEU A 140 9.56 5.60 -17.56
C LEU A 140 8.29 5.92 -18.37
N ARG A 141 8.44 6.17 -19.66
CA ARG A 141 7.33 6.55 -20.55
C ARG A 141 6.39 5.40 -20.90
N GLU A 142 6.83 4.17 -20.69
CA GLU A 142 6.06 2.94 -20.92
C GLU A 142 5.52 2.34 -19.62
N SER A 143 5.69 3.07 -18.52
CA SER A 143 5.29 2.61 -17.19
C SER A 143 4.07 3.37 -16.68
N LEU A 144 3.17 2.63 -16.06
CA LEU A 144 1.95 3.14 -15.44
C LEU A 144 1.91 2.72 -13.98
N MET A 145 1.82 3.68 -13.05
CA MET A 145 1.51 3.42 -11.66
C MET A 145 0.01 3.34 -11.47
N ILE A 146 -0.49 2.19 -10.99
CA ILE A 146 -1.89 1.99 -10.61
C ILE A 146 -1.95 1.92 -9.09
N GLY A 147 -2.72 2.80 -8.45
CA GLY A 147 -2.79 2.84 -7.01
C GLY A 147 -4.00 3.60 -6.48
N ASP A 148 -4.31 3.36 -5.20
CA ASP A 148 -5.42 3.96 -4.46
C ASP A 148 -4.99 5.08 -3.50
N SER A 149 -3.68 5.23 -3.25
CA SER A 149 -3.16 6.32 -2.45
C SER A 149 -2.79 7.51 -3.34
N TRP A 150 -3.59 8.59 -3.21
CA TRP A 150 -3.27 9.82 -3.92
C TRP A 150 -1.87 10.34 -3.56
N GLU A 151 -1.54 10.35 -2.27
CA GLU A 151 -0.29 10.90 -1.76
C GLU A 151 0.91 10.01 -2.09
N ALA A 152 0.80 8.70 -1.86
CA ALA A 152 1.93 7.79 -2.03
C ALA A 152 2.13 7.36 -3.49
N ASP A 153 1.06 6.97 -4.17
CA ASP A 153 1.15 6.36 -5.50
C ASP A 153 1.11 7.42 -6.61
N ILE A 154 0.06 8.24 -6.58
CA ILE A 154 -0.25 9.15 -7.69
C ILE A 154 0.69 10.35 -7.70
N THR A 155 0.84 11.01 -6.54
CA THR A 155 1.76 12.16 -6.43
C THR A 155 3.21 11.74 -6.65
N GLY A 156 3.62 10.58 -6.12
CA GLY A 156 4.97 10.06 -6.31
C GLY A 156 5.27 9.74 -7.77
N ALA A 157 4.40 9.00 -8.46
CA ALA A 157 4.55 8.68 -9.87
C ALA A 157 4.53 9.94 -10.76
N HIS A 158 3.63 10.89 -10.46
CA HIS A 158 3.57 12.17 -11.16
C HIS A 158 4.88 12.96 -11.00
N GLY A 159 5.44 12.99 -9.79
CA GLY A 159 6.67 13.71 -9.48
C GLY A 159 7.89 13.24 -10.27
N VAL A 160 7.92 12.00 -10.72
CA VAL A 160 8.97 11.44 -11.60
C VAL A 160 8.58 11.44 -13.08
N GLY A 161 7.37 11.89 -13.44
CA GLY A 161 6.89 11.92 -14.81
C GLY A 161 6.38 10.57 -15.34
N MET A 162 6.06 9.62 -14.46
CA MET A 162 5.42 8.34 -14.80
C MET A 162 3.93 8.53 -14.99
N HIS A 163 3.29 7.79 -15.90
CA HIS A 163 1.83 7.76 -16.03
C HIS A 163 1.14 7.21 -14.78
N GLN A 164 -0.07 7.69 -14.46
CA GLN A 164 -0.82 7.30 -13.28
C GLN A 164 -2.25 6.86 -13.63
N ALA A 165 -2.71 5.78 -13.00
CA ALA A 165 -4.12 5.41 -12.90
C ALA A 165 -4.54 5.45 -11.44
N PHE A 166 -5.29 6.48 -11.07
CA PHE A 166 -5.83 6.62 -9.72
C PHE A 166 -7.07 5.76 -9.56
N TYR A 167 -6.99 4.74 -8.72
CA TYR A 167 -8.14 3.94 -8.32
C TYR A 167 -8.82 4.60 -7.12
N ASP A 168 -9.83 5.41 -7.39
CA ASP A 168 -10.51 6.24 -6.40
C ASP A 168 -11.68 5.48 -5.74
N VAL A 169 -11.44 5.00 -4.54
CA VAL A 169 -12.45 4.37 -3.68
C VAL A 169 -13.14 5.36 -2.72
N THR A 170 -12.70 6.63 -2.72
CA THR A 170 -13.16 7.66 -1.79
C THR A 170 -14.03 8.73 -2.44
N GLU A 171 -14.21 8.67 -3.77
CA GLU A 171 -14.93 9.66 -4.56
C GLU A 171 -14.37 11.09 -4.35
N ARG A 172 -13.05 11.22 -4.44
CA ARG A 172 -12.35 12.49 -4.26
C ARG A 172 -12.81 13.51 -5.30
N THR A 173 -13.19 14.70 -4.87
CA THR A 173 -13.76 15.75 -5.73
C THR A 173 -12.78 16.83 -6.16
N ALA A 174 -11.61 16.92 -5.51
CA ALA A 174 -10.61 17.96 -5.79
C ALA A 174 -9.21 17.36 -5.93
N PHE A 175 -8.54 17.72 -7.02
CA PHE A 175 -7.20 17.22 -7.37
C PHE A 175 -6.24 18.38 -7.59
N PRO A 176 -5.02 18.34 -7.03
CA PRO A 176 -3.97 19.32 -7.34
C PRO A 176 -3.51 19.29 -8.81
N PHE A 177 -3.64 18.14 -9.46
CA PHE A 177 -3.40 17.92 -10.89
C PHE A 177 -4.30 16.79 -11.39
N GLN A 178 -4.44 16.63 -12.71
CA GLN A 178 -5.20 15.52 -13.29
C GLN A 178 -4.28 14.30 -13.46
N PRO A 179 -4.63 13.12 -12.93
CA PRO A 179 -3.90 11.89 -13.24
C PRO A 179 -4.13 11.50 -14.72
N THR A 180 -3.26 10.65 -15.26
CA THR A 180 -3.43 10.13 -16.64
C THR A 180 -4.78 9.44 -16.80
N TYR A 181 -5.14 8.63 -15.81
CA TYR A 181 -6.46 7.97 -15.72
C TYR A 181 -7.01 8.10 -14.30
N HIS A 182 -8.32 8.34 -14.20
CA HIS A 182 -9.10 8.33 -12.96
C HIS A 182 -10.17 7.27 -13.08
N ILE A 183 -10.10 6.22 -12.27
CA ILE A 183 -10.97 5.05 -12.33
C ILE A 183 -11.62 4.77 -10.98
N HIS A 184 -12.86 4.30 -11.01
CA HIS A 184 -13.63 3.90 -9.81
C HIS A 184 -13.78 2.37 -9.72
N SER A 185 -13.43 1.66 -10.78
CA SER A 185 -13.39 0.21 -10.83
C SER A 185 -12.13 -0.27 -11.52
N LEU A 186 -11.48 -1.30 -10.98
CA LEU A 186 -10.33 -1.93 -11.63
C LEU A 186 -10.68 -2.43 -13.04
N LYS A 187 -11.94 -2.81 -13.28
CA LYS A 187 -12.41 -3.28 -14.60
C LYS A 187 -12.24 -2.24 -15.71
N GLU A 188 -12.25 -0.97 -15.39
CA GLU A 188 -12.05 0.10 -16.37
C GLU A 188 -10.67 0.02 -17.05
N LEU A 189 -9.65 -0.53 -16.37
CA LEU A 189 -8.33 -0.75 -16.95
C LEU A 189 -8.36 -1.61 -18.23
N MET A 190 -9.31 -2.54 -18.34
CA MET A 190 -9.45 -3.41 -19.53
C MET A 190 -9.92 -2.64 -20.78
N ASN A 191 -10.46 -1.43 -20.61
CA ASN A 191 -10.88 -0.57 -21.72
C ASN A 191 -9.86 0.54 -22.03
N LEU A 192 -8.93 0.78 -21.10
CA LEU A 192 -7.94 1.85 -21.17
C LEU A 192 -6.58 1.35 -21.66
N LEU A 193 -6.32 0.07 -21.44
CA LEU A 193 -5.08 -0.63 -21.75
C LEU A 193 -5.34 -1.81 -22.69
#